data_aa2dc9d8cb2ea707776da12e7a0dd0a9
#
_entry.id   aa2dc9d8cb2ea707776da12e7a0dd0a9
#
_cell.length_a   1.000
_cell.length_b   1.000
_cell.length_c   1.000
_cell.angle_alpha   90.00
_cell.angle_beta   90.00
_cell.angle_gamma   90.00
#
_symmetry.space_group_name_H-M   'P 1'
#
loop_
_entity.id
_entity.type
_entity.pdbx_description
1 polymer ?
#
loop_
_entity_poly.entity_id
_entity_poly.type
_entity_poly.pdbx_seq_one_letter_code
_entity_poly.pdbx_strand_id
1 'polypeptide(L)'
;MQTSHPAHPVAIFLGKTRFAADDPLALGAVLADLIEHEFDRAPRMPLPGQGETLSRWRVLADVAAHDLGLVKLYEGHTDALAILAELHGPKLSSGSKWGVWAAESPNARVRATRDTIGSNGADVVLDGTKAWCSGAGVLSHALVTAWLDDQPVLAAVAMNHPSVSIDTSNWQAVGMQATASADVTFRGTPATLVGNAHAYVNRPGFWHGGAGIAACWYGASARIGEVLRDACRQHADPHRLAHLGAVDCALAGAASVLRETAAHIDAHPHAIVQREALRARLVVEDAATAVMRHTTRALGAGPLCRNGRFARAMADLPVFIRQSHAERDLAALGETLLQEGAGSTHTCEPENSPWTL
;
A
#
# COMPACT_ATOMS: atom_id res chain seq x y z
N MET A 1 31.77 -5.05 -0.75
CA MET A 1 31.25 -6.10 0.14
C MET A 1 29.81 -5.75 0.47
N GLN A 2 28.83 -6.36 -0.22
CA GLN A 2 27.43 -6.23 0.17
C GLN A 2 27.24 -7.04 1.44
N THR A 3 27.05 -6.39 2.57
CA THR A 3 26.59 -7.04 3.78
C THR A 3 25.19 -7.56 3.48
N SER A 4 25.04 -8.87 3.32
CA SER A 4 23.76 -9.53 3.27
C SER A 4 23.06 -9.24 4.61
N HIS A 5 22.08 -8.35 4.62
CA HIS A 5 21.23 -8.20 5.80
C HIS A 5 20.53 -9.54 6.04
N PRO A 6 20.50 -10.03 7.29
CA PRO A 6 19.75 -11.23 7.59
C PRO A 6 18.28 -11.02 7.15
N ALA A 7 17.66 -12.09 6.62
CA ALA A 7 16.27 -12.03 6.22
C ALA A 7 15.40 -11.61 7.42
N HIS A 8 14.48 -10.68 7.19
CA HIS A 8 13.56 -10.23 8.24
C HIS A 8 12.73 -11.42 8.78
N PRO A 9 12.41 -11.47 10.08
CA PRO A 9 11.63 -12.56 10.66
C PRO A 9 10.33 -12.87 9.91
N VAL A 10 9.63 -11.87 9.36
CA VAL A 10 8.42 -12.08 8.56
C VAL A 10 8.69 -12.87 7.28
N ALA A 11 9.81 -12.62 6.59
CA ALA A 11 10.18 -13.37 5.38
C ALA A 11 10.49 -14.84 5.70
N ILE A 12 11.15 -15.09 6.86
CA ILE A 12 11.42 -16.45 7.34
C ILE A 12 10.11 -17.18 7.68
N PHE A 13 9.18 -16.52 8.35
CA PHE A 13 7.86 -17.04 8.69
C PHE A 13 7.08 -17.41 7.43
N LEU A 14 6.92 -16.44 6.51
CA LEU A 14 6.19 -16.64 5.25
C LEU A 14 6.84 -17.68 4.35
N GLY A 15 8.16 -17.82 4.37
CA GLY A 15 8.88 -18.86 3.64
C GLY A 15 8.48 -20.30 4.04
N LYS A 16 7.97 -20.47 5.25
CA LYS A 16 7.47 -21.76 5.78
C LYS A 16 5.94 -21.90 5.65
N THR A 17 5.22 -20.80 5.44
CA THR A 17 3.76 -20.78 5.35
C THR A 17 3.32 -21.26 3.96
N ARG A 18 2.33 -22.17 3.91
CA ARG A 18 1.71 -22.64 2.69
C ARG A 18 0.22 -22.30 2.73
N PHE A 19 -0.27 -21.67 1.68
CA PHE A 19 -1.68 -21.29 1.54
C PHE A 19 -2.09 -21.23 0.07
N ALA A 20 -3.39 -21.34 -0.18
CA ALA A 20 -3.98 -21.11 -1.50
C ALA A 20 -4.03 -19.61 -1.74
N ALA A 21 -3.09 -19.08 -2.53
CA ALA A 21 -2.94 -17.64 -2.73
C ALA A 21 -4.01 -17.04 -3.68
N ASP A 22 -4.91 -17.84 -4.21
CA ASP A 22 -6.12 -17.48 -4.97
C ASP A 22 -7.40 -17.53 -4.12
N ASP A 23 -7.30 -17.96 -2.87
CA ASP A 23 -8.42 -18.04 -1.92
C ASP A 23 -8.39 -16.87 -0.94
N PRO A 24 -9.41 -15.97 -0.95
CA PRO A 24 -9.52 -14.87 -0.01
C PRO A 24 -9.53 -15.31 1.46
N LEU A 25 -10.13 -16.46 1.78
CA LEU A 25 -10.19 -16.97 3.15
C LEU A 25 -8.80 -17.39 3.63
N ALA A 26 -8.02 -18.04 2.75
CA ALA A 26 -6.65 -18.41 3.05
C ALA A 26 -5.75 -17.17 3.28
N LEU A 27 -5.91 -16.10 2.49
CA LEU A 27 -5.22 -14.83 2.74
C LEU A 27 -5.60 -14.22 4.10
N GLY A 28 -6.90 -14.25 4.43
CA GLY A 28 -7.42 -13.77 5.73
C GLY A 28 -6.88 -14.58 6.91
N ALA A 29 -6.65 -15.88 6.75
CA ALA A 29 -6.04 -16.76 7.76
C ALA A 29 -4.55 -16.42 7.95
N VAL A 30 -3.78 -16.28 6.86
CA VAL A 30 -2.35 -15.87 6.97
C VAL A 30 -2.20 -14.49 7.59
N LEU A 31 -3.11 -13.54 7.29
CA LEU A 31 -3.13 -12.25 7.97
C LEU A 31 -3.36 -12.43 9.49
N ALA A 32 -4.28 -13.30 9.90
CA ALA A 32 -4.51 -13.60 11.31
C ALA A 32 -3.25 -14.19 11.98
N ASP A 33 -2.55 -15.12 11.30
CA ASP A 33 -1.30 -15.69 11.79
C ASP A 33 -0.20 -14.61 11.96
N LEU A 34 -0.10 -13.67 11.01
CA LEU A 34 0.85 -12.54 11.11
C LEU A 34 0.54 -11.65 12.33
N ILE A 35 -0.74 -11.40 12.63
CA ILE A 35 -1.20 -10.63 13.79
C ILE A 35 -0.91 -11.40 15.08
N GLU A 36 -1.21 -12.70 15.14
CA GLU A 36 -0.97 -13.55 16.31
C GLU A 36 0.52 -13.59 16.68
N HIS A 37 1.40 -13.60 15.66
CA HIS A 37 2.85 -13.55 15.84
C HIS A 37 3.40 -12.12 15.96
N GLU A 38 2.55 -11.11 16.16
CA GLU A 38 2.92 -9.71 16.37
C GLU A 38 3.79 -9.09 15.24
N PHE A 39 3.62 -9.55 14.00
CA PHE A 39 4.28 -8.93 12.85
C PHE A 39 3.62 -7.63 12.41
N ASP A 40 2.50 -7.24 13.00
CA ASP A 40 1.73 -6.03 12.69
C ASP A 40 2.07 -4.82 13.57
N ARG A 41 2.94 -4.98 14.57
CA ARG A 41 3.25 -3.97 15.58
C ARG A 41 4.74 -3.93 15.95
N ALA A 42 5.13 -2.84 16.63
CA ALA A 42 6.49 -2.68 17.13
C ALA A 42 6.90 -3.83 18.07
N PRO A 43 8.18 -4.25 18.09
CA PRO A 43 9.26 -3.69 17.27
C PRO A 43 9.35 -4.23 15.84
N ARG A 44 8.53 -5.23 15.47
CA ARG A 44 8.61 -5.92 14.17
C ARG A 44 8.01 -5.11 13.03
N MET A 45 7.03 -4.25 13.32
CA MET A 45 6.41 -3.33 12.38
C MET A 45 6.37 -1.93 12.99
N PRO A 46 7.42 -1.14 12.86
CA PRO A 46 7.47 0.23 13.40
C PRO A 46 6.37 1.12 12.81
N LEU A 47 5.93 2.12 13.56
CA LEU A 47 5.05 3.16 13.00
C LEU A 47 5.85 4.07 12.05
N PRO A 48 5.23 4.61 11.00
CA PRO A 48 5.91 5.51 10.06
C PRO A 48 6.32 6.81 10.77
N GLY A 49 7.48 7.38 10.39
CA GLY A 49 7.97 8.63 10.95
C GLY A 49 8.49 8.55 12.39
N GLN A 50 8.72 7.36 12.94
CA GLN A 50 9.28 7.17 14.27
C GLN A 50 10.76 6.72 14.28
N GLY A 51 11.53 7.10 13.26
CA GLY A 51 12.95 6.82 13.13
C GLY A 51 13.29 5.48 12.48
N GLU A 52 12.29 4.68 12.13
CA GLU A 52 12.46 3.35 11.53
C GLU A 52 11.57 3.12 10.30
N THR A 53 11.28 4.17 9.54
CA THR A 53 10.42 4.09 8.35
C THR A 53 10.94 3.10 7.33
N LEU A 54 12.26 3.05 7.10
CA LEU A 54 12.86 2.07 6.19
C LEU A 54 12.69 0.63 6.68
N SER A 55 12.76 0.39 7.99
CA SER A 55 12.51 -0.94 8.58
C SER A 55 11.07 -1.39 8.32
N ARG A 56 10.07 -0.51 8.52
CA ARG A 56 8.69 -0.75 8.14
C ARG A 56 8.55 -1.11 6.65
N TRP A 57 9.17 -0.35 5.77
CA TRP A 57 9.08 -0.56 4.33
C TRP A 57 9.74 -1.87 3.87
N ARG A 58 10.80 -2.30 4.56
CA ARG A 58 11.40 -3.63 4.32
C ARG A 58 10.43 -4.75 4.65
N VAL A 59 9.69 -4.64 5.75
CA VAL A 59 8.64 -5.62 6.10
C VAL A 59 7.57 -5.68 5.01
N LEU A 60 7.06 -4.53 4.56
CA LEU A 60 6.07 -4.47 3.48
C LEU A 60 6.62 -5.09 2.19
N ALA A 61 7.86 -4.78 1.82
CA ALA A 61 8.51 -5.35 0.64
C ALA A 61 8.69 -6.87 0.74
N ASP A 62 9.04 -7.40 1.91
CA ASP A 62 9.21 -8.83 2.15
C ASP A 62 7.87 -9.58 2.04
N VAL A 63 6.79 -9.02 2.59
CA VAL A 63 5.44 -9.59 2.44
C VAL A 63 4.99 -9.55 0.98
N ALA A 64 5.23 -8.44 0.27
CA ALA A 64 4.92 -8.29 -1.15
C ALA A 64 5.72 -9.25 -2.04
N ALA A 65 6.99 -9.46 -1.74
CA ALA A 65 7.83 -10.44 -2.43
C ALA A 65 7.32 -11.88 -2.23
N HIS A 66 6.56 -12.14 -1.17
CA HIS A 66 5.91 -13.41 -0.94
C HIS A 66 4.60 -13.53 -1.72
N ASP A 67 3.66 -12.57 -1.54
CA ASP A 67 2.38 -12.56 -2.24
C ASP A 67 1.75 -11.15 -2.23
N LEU A 68 1.22 -10.71 -3.39
CA LEU A 68 0.65 -9.37 -3.56
C LEU A 68 -0.76 -9.25 -2.98
N GLY A 69 -1.57 -10.30 -3.03
CA GLY A 69 -2.87 -10.32 -2.38
C GLY A 69 -2.73 -10.20 -0.86
N LEU A 70 -1.79 -10.96 -0.28
CA LEU A 70 -1.49 -10.91 1.14
C LEU A 70 -1.00 -9.52 1.57
N VAL A 71 -0.03 -8.95 0.86
CA VAL A 71 0.47 -7.62 1.25
C VAL A 71 -0.60 -6.55 1.16
N LYS A 72 -1.55 -6.65 0.21
CA LYS A 72 -2.66 -5.70 0.12
C LYS A 72 -3.52 -5.68 1.38
N LEU A 73 -3.78 -6.85 1.97
CA LEU A 73 -4.51 -6.96 3.24
C LEU A 73 -3.63 -6.51 4.42
N TYR A 74 -2.37 -6.94 4.44
CA TYR A 74 -1.41 -6.65 5.51
C TYR A 74 -1.04 -5.17 5.56
N GLU A 75 -0.79 -4.54 4.40
CA GLU A 75 -0.54 -3.11 4.27
C GLU A 75 -1.73 -2.31 4.81
N GLY A 76 -2.96 -2.62 4.31
CA GLY A 76 -4.17 -1.95 4.78
C GLY A 76 -4.40 -2.11 6.29
N HIS A 77 -4.08 -3.28 6.86
CA HIS A 77 -4.17 -3.51 8.30
C HIS A 77 -3.16 -2.65 9.07
N THR A 78 -1.89 -2.70 8.70
CA THR A 78 -0.84 -1.95 9.40
C THR A 78 -0.93 -0.45 9.18
N ASP A 79 -1.52 0.02 8.07
CA ASP A 79 -1.84 1.43 7.86
C ASP A 79 -3.01 1.87 8.76
N ALA A 80 -4.05 1.04 8.88
CA ALA A 80 -5.14 1.32 9.83
C ALA A 80 -4.62 1.49 11.27
N LEU A 81 -3.70 0.62 11.72
CA LEU A 81 -3.08 0.75 13.04
C LEU A 81 -2.30 2.07 13.19
N ALA A 82 -1.56 2.47 12.15
CA ALA A 82 -0.82 3.72 12.15
C ALA A 82 -1.76 4.94 12.18
N ILE A 83 -2.85 4.92 11.40
CA ILE A 83 -3.88 5.98 11.40
C ILE A 83 -4.52 6.12 12.77
N LEU A 84 -4.94 4.99 13.37
CA LEU A 84 -5.57 4.99 14.70
C LEU A 84 -4.63 5.49 15.79
N ALA A 85 -3.34 5.18 15.70
CA ALA A 85 -2.33 5.70 16.63
C ALA A 85 -2.13 7.22 16.46
N GLU A 86 -2.04 7.71 15.23
CA GLU A 86 -1.80 9.12 14.92
C GLU A 86 -3.02 10.02 15.23
N LEU A 87 -4.23 9.54 14.92
CA LEU A 87 -5.48 10.30 15.12
C LEU A 87 -6.21 9.97 16.43
N HIS A 88 -5.57 9.23 17.35
CA HIS A 88 -6.15 8.84 18.64
C HIS A 88 -7.53 8.16 18.50
N GLY A 89 -7.61 7.23 17.54
CA GLY A 89 -8.85 6.46 17.27
C GLY A 89 -9.20 5.47 18.37
N PRO A 90 -10.27 4.67 18.18
CA PRO A 90 -10.74 3.69 19.16
C PRO A 90 -9.67 2.63 19.47
N LYS A 91 -9.73 2.09 20.68
CA LYS A 91 -8.84 1.02 21.11
C LYS A 91 -9.03 -0.24 20.26
N LEU A 92 -7.92 -0.85 19.88
CA LEU A 92 -7.91 -2.09 19.12
C LEU A 92 -8.35 -3.28 19.96
N SER A 93 -9.23 -4.10 19.43
CA SER A 93 -9.53 -5.43 20.01
C SER A 93 -8.42 -6.40 19.62
N SER A 94 -8.06 -7.30 20.54
CA SER A 94 -7.05 -8.33 20.26
C SER A 94 -7.45 -9.17 19.05
N GLY A 95 -6.50 -9.40 18.14
CA GLY A 95 -6.72 -10.18 16.91
C GLY A 95 -7.61 -9.51 15.86
N SER A 96 -8.02 -8.24 16.06
CA SER A 96 -8.82 -7.52 15.06
C SER A 96 -8.03 -7.31 13.76
N LYS A 97 -8.69 -7.56 12.63
CA LYS A 97 -8.16 -7.37 11.28
C LYS A 97 -8.81 -6.11 10.68
N TRP A 98 -8.00 -5.16 10.27
CA TRP A 98 -8.45 -3.85 9.82
C TRP A 98 -8.20 -3.63 8.33
N GLY A 99 -9.06 -2.84 7.68
CA GLY A 99 -8.83 -2.29 6.35
C GLY A 99 -8.88 -0.78 6.34
N VAL A 100 -8.34 -0.16 5.29
CA VAL A 100 -8.49 1.28 5.01
C VAL A 100 -9.13 1.43 3.63
N TRP A 101 -10.33 1.98 3.57
CA TRP A 101 -11.08 2.17 2.34
C TRP A 101 -11.39 3.65 2.14
N ALA A 102 -10.46 4.31 1.47
CA ALA A 102 -10.48 5.75 1.26
C ALA A 102 -10.72 6.16 -0.21
N ALA A 103 -10.94 5.20 -1.11
CA ALA A 103 -11.22 5.51 -2.51
C ALA A 103 -12.58 6.21 -2.65
N GLU A 104 -12.61 7.31 -3.40
CA GLU A 104 -13.82 8.05 -3.73
C GLU A 104 -14.23 7.77 -5.18
N SER A 105 -15.14 6.81 -5.35
CA SER A 105 -15.74 6.51 -6.65
C SER A 105 -16.85 7.51 -6.97
N PRO A 106 -17.00 7.99 -8.20
CA PRO A 106 -18.03 8.95 -8.57
C PRO A 106 -19.46 8.48 -8.25
N ASN A 107 -19.68 7.15 -8.28
CA ASN A 107 -21.01 6.53 -8.12
C ASN A 107 -21.18 5.80 -6.77
N ALA A 108 -20.20 5.87 -5.88
CA ALA A 108 -20.24 5.16 -4.60
C ALA A 108 -19.74 6.08 -3.49
N ARG A 109 -20.69 6.71 -2.79
CA ARG A 109 -20.40 7.67 -1.71
C ARG A 109 -21.05 7.19 -0.42
N VAL A 110 -20.30 7.21 0.67
CA VAL A 110 -20.79 6.95 2.03
C VAL A 110 -21.10 8.28 2.70
N ARG A 111 -22.30 8.41 3.25
CA ARG A 111 -22.70 9.54 4.09
C ARG A 111 -22.65 9.13 5.55
N ALA A 112 -22.27 10.04 6.41
CA ALA A 112 -22.35 9.92 7.84
C ALA A 112 -23.39 10.90 8.38
N THR A 113 -24.19 10.46 9.35
CA THR A 113 -25.15 11.31 10.07
C THR A 113 -24.86 11.15 11.57
N ARG A 114 -24.92 12.22 12.35
CA ARG A 114 -24.68 12.15 13.80
C ARG A 114 -25.70 11.23 14.46
N ASP A 115 -25.24 10.31 15.27
CA ASP A 115 -26.12 9.47 16.09
C ASP A 115 -26.61 10.28 17.31
N THR A 116 -27.81 10.84 17.18
CA THR A 116 -28.46 11.63 18.25
C THR A 116 -29.13 10.77 19.31
N ILE A 117 -29.24 9.45 19.08
CA ILE A 117 -29.94 8.52 19.98
C ILE A 117 -28.94 7.86 20.94
N GLY A 118 -27.63 7.96 20.66
CA GLY A 118 -26.55 7.50 21.55
C GLY A 118 -26.55 5.99 21.82
N SER A 119 -27.08 5.18 20.90
CA SER A 119 -27.10 3.74 21.05
C SER A 119 -25.69 3.18 20.87
N ASN A 120 -25.15 2.61 21.93
CA ASN A 120 -23.91 1.82 21.92
C ASN A 120 -22.58 2.60 21.72
N GLY A 121 -22.50 3.90 22.03
CA GLY A 121 -21.26 4.68 21.94
C GLY A 121 -20.79 4.98 20.52
N ALA A 122 -21.65 4.87 19.52
CA ALA A 122 -21.39 5.34 18.17
C ALA A 122 -21.53 6.87 18.08
N ASP A 123 -20.65 7.51 17.30
CA ASP A 123 -20.72 8.95 17.04
C ASP A 123 -21.62 9.28 15.84
N VAL A 124 -21.66 8.36 14.88
CA VAL A 124 -22.37 8.52 13.61
C VAL A 124 -22.96 7.20 13.14
N VAL A 125 -23.93 7.30 12.24
CA VAL A 125 -24.40 6.18 11.42
C VAL A 125 -24.00 6.40 9.97
N LEU A 126 -23.60 5.31 9.30
CA LEU A 126 -23.15 5.32 7.91
C LEU A 126 -24.26 4.80 6.99
N ASP A 127 -24.46 5.50 5.88
CA ASP A 127 -25.35 5.10 4.79
C ASP A 127 -24.69 5.28 3.43
N GLY A 128 -24.86 4.30 2.56
CA GLY A 128 -24.31 4.33 1.20
C GLY A 128 -23.35 3.19 0.92
N THR A 129 -22.67 3.25 -0.23
CA THR A 129 -21.78 2.20 -0.70
C THR A 129 -20.35 2.71 -0.83
N LYS A 130 -19.37 1.91 -0.41
CA LYS A 130 -17.93 2.10 -0.63
C LYS A 130 -17.45 1.06 -1.61
N ALA A 131 -16.90 1.51 -2.72
CA ALA A 131 -16.31 0.64 -3.73
C ALA A 131 -14.86 0.28 -3.44
N TRP A 132 -14.39 -0.82 -4.04
CA TRP A 132 -13.01 -1.30 -4.00
C TRP A 132 -12.48 -1.60 -2.58
N CYS A 133 -13.33 -2.19 -1.76
CA CYS A 133 -13.01 -2.58 -0.39
C CYS A 133 -12.24 -3.91 -0.36
N SER A 134 -10.91 -3.86 -0.53
CA SER A 134 -10.07 -5.05 -0.51
C SER A 134 -10.19 -5.79 0.82
N GLY A 135 -10.38 -7.11 0.77
CA GLY A 135 -10.44 -7.97 1.94
C GLY A 135 -11.72 -7.86 2.76
N ALA A 136 -12.77 -7.19 2.28
CA ALA A 136 -13.98 -6.94 3.06
C ALA A 136 -14.58 -8.20 3.69
N GLY A 137 -14.54 -9.34 3.00
CA GLY A 137 -15.09 -10.62 3.49
C GLY A 137 -14.27 -11.30 4.59
N VAL A 138 -13.04 -10.85 4.86
CA VAL A 138 -12.13 -11.48 5.85
C VAL A 138 -11.65 -10.54 6.95
N LEU A 139 -11.93 -9.24 6.83
CA LEU A 139 -11.58 -8.23 7.82
C LEU A 139 -12.70 -8.08 8.85
N SER A 140 -12.34 -7.78 10.10
CA SER A 140 -13.29 -7.57 11.19
C SER A 140 -13.70 -6.10 11.35
N HIS A 141 -12.86 -5.17 10.92
CA HIS A 141 -13.07 -3.73 11.03
C HIS A 141 -12.53 -3.01 9.80
N ALA A 142 -13.01 -1.81 9.57
CA ALA A 142 -12.47 -0.92 8.54
C ALA A 142 -12.45 0.54 8.98
N LEU A 143 -11.47 1.28 8.48
CA LEU A 143 -11.49 2.74 8.41
C LEU A 143 -12.06 3.14 7.05
N VAL A 144 -13.14 3.89 7.07
CA VAL A 144 -13.89 4.26 5.86
C VAL A 144 -13.99 5.78 5.77
N THR A 145 -13.61 6.36 4.62
CA THR A 145 -13.92 7.77 4.38
C THR A 145 -15.39 7.94 4.07
N ALA A 146 -16.02 8.92 4.74
CA ALA A 146 -17.42 9.27 4.60
C ALA A 146 -17.59 10.79 4.59
N TRP A 147 -18.83 11.25 4.40
CA TRP A 147 -19.17 12.66 4.34
C TRP A 147 -20.19 13.02 5.41
N LEU A 148 -19.80 13.86 6.35
CA LEU A 148 -20.64 14.40 7.42
C LEU A 148 -20.80 15.92 7.20
N ASP A 149 -22.02 16.40 7.03
CA ASP A 149 -22.30 17.82 6.78
C ASP A 149 -21.41 18.41 5.65
N ASP A 150 -21.31 17.67 4.53
CA ASP A 150 -20.45 17.99 3.37
C ASP A 150 -18.93 18.10 3.67
N GLN A 151 -18.49 17.68 4.84
CA GLN A 151 -17.09 17.58 5.20
C GLN A 151 -16.60 16.14 5.14
N PRO A 152 -15.42 15.84 4.58
CA PRO A 152 -14.85 14.50 4.60
C PRO A 152 -14.39 14.13 6.01
N VAL A 153 -14.83 12.97 6.46
CA VAL A 153 -14.48 12.38 7.76
C VAL A 153 -13.95 10.97 7.60
N LEU A 154 -13.27 10.46 8.60
CA LEU A 154 -12.87 9.07 8.70
C LEU A 154 -13.68 8.40 9.81
N ALA A 155 -14.24 7.23 9.54
CA ALA A 155 -15.06 6.47 10.50
C ALA A 155 -14.51 5.04 10.65
N ALA A 156 -14.40 4.58 11.89
CA ALA A 156 -14.11 3.20 12.24
C ALA A 156 -15.42 2.42 12.34
N VAL A 157 -15.53 1.31 11.61
CA VAL A 157 -16.74 0.49 11.53
C VAL A 157 -16.44 -0.98 11.73
N ALA A 158 -17.31 -1.70 12.47
CA ALA A 158 -17.27 -3.15 12.61
C ALA A 158 -17.95 -3.83 11.42
N MET A 159 -17.26 -4.78 10.77
CA MET A 159 -17.74 -5.43 9.54
C MET A 159 -18.75 -6.54 9.78
N ASN A 160 -18.85 -7.06 11.00
CA ASN A 160 -19.82 -8.10 11.37
C ASN A 160 -21.19 -7.55 11.75
N HIS A 161 -21.44 -6.25 11.60
CA HIS A 161 -22.75 -5.66 11.92
C HIS A 161 -23.81 -6.06 10.88
N PRO A 162 -25.06 -6.40 11.29
CA PRO A 162 -26.12 -6.87 10.37
C PRO A 162 -26.51 -5.87 9.26
N SER A 163 -26.24 -4.58 9.46
CA SER A 163 -26.51 -3.52 8.48
C SER A 163 -25.40 -3.35 7.43
N VAL A 164 -24.33 -4.16 7.51
CA VAL A 164 -23.24 -4.18 6.52
C VAL A 164 -23.49 -5.30 5.52
N SER A 165 -23.47 -5.00 4.24
CA SER A 165 -23.53 -6.00 3.18
C SER A 165 -22.33 -5.88 2.25
N ILE A 166 -21.78 -7.04 1.84
CA ILE A 166 -20.58 -7.16 1.03
C ILE A 166 -20.95 -7.81 -0.29
N ASP A 167 -20.65 -7.16 -1.41
CA ASP A 167 -20.88 -7.66 -2.76
C ASP A 167 -19.58 -7.69 -3.56
N THR A 168 -19.14 -8.88 -3.93
CA THR A 168 -17.92 -9.11 -4.74
C THR A 168 -18.22 -9.28 -6.23
N SER A 169 -19.48 -9.24 -6.65
CA SER A 169 -19.89 -9.53 -8.03
C SER A 169 -19.27 -8.58 -9.06
N ASN A 170 -18.96 -7.35 -8.66
CA ASN A 170 -18.30 -6.34 -9.51
C ASN A 170 -16.78 -6.50 -9.60
N TRP A 171 -16.17 -7.38 -8.80
CA TRP A 171 -14.72 -7.61 -8.87
C TRP A 171 -14.37 -8.63 -9.96
N GLN A 172 -14.12 -8.14 -11.18
CA GLN A 172 -13.84 -8.95 -12.36
C GLN A 172 -12.33 -9.00 -12.70
N ALA A 173 -11.47 -8.50 -11.82
CA ALA A 173 -10.04 -8.42 -12.07
C ALA A 173 -9.40 -9.81 -12.01
N VAL A 174 -8.56 -10.15 -13.02
CA VAL A 174 -7.73 -11.36 -13.02
C VAL A 174 -6.55 -11.19 -12.06
N GLY A 175 -5.87 -10.04 -12.12
CA GLY A 175 -4.85 -9.69 -11.13
C GLY A 175 -5.48 -9.21 -9.83
N MET A 176 -4.84 -9.47 -8.71
CA MET A 176 -5.34 -9.17 -7.37
C MET A 176 -6.70 -9.84 -7.06
N GLN A 177 -7.05 -10.92 -7.77
CA GLN A 177 -8.33 -11.60 -7.65
C GLN A 177 -8.66 -11.99 -6.20
N ALA A 178 -7.67 -12.55 -5.50
CA ALA A 178 -7.83 -13.03 -4.13
C ALA A 178 -8.05 -11.93 -3.09
N THR A 179 -7.84 -10.65 -3.43
CA THR A 179 -8.22 -9.56 -2.52
C THR A 179 -9.72 -9.39 -2.40
N ALA A 180 -10.51 -9.98 -3.33
CA ALA A 180 -11.97 -9.92 -3.38
C ALA A 180 -12.47 -8.50 -3.05
N SER A 181 -11.95 -7.50 -3.79
CA SER A 181 -12.24 -6.08 -3.52
C SER A 181 -13.70 -5.79 -3.81
N ALA A 182 -14.49 -5.77 -2.75
CA ALA A 182 -15.94 -5.73 -2.78
C ALA A 182 -16.49 -4.29 -2.85
N ASP A 183 -17.75 -4.19 -3.21
CA ASP A 183 -18.60 -3.07 -2.85
C ASP A 183 -19.22 -3.35 -1.47
N VAL A 184 -18.99 -2.45 -0.51
CA VAL A 184 -19.52 -2.56 0.85
C VAL A 184 -20.62 -1.53 1.03
N THR A 185 -21.84 -1.99 1.31
CA THR A 185 -23.00 -1.13 1.56
C THR A 185 -23.32 -1.08 3.04
N PHE A 186 -23.46 0.13 3.55
CA PHE A 186 -23.87 0.48 4.91
C PHE A 186 -25.33 0.95 4.88
N ARG A 187 -26.14 0.52 5.85
CA ARG A 187 -27.57 0.90 5.98
C ARG A 187 -27.87 1.27 7.43
N GLY A 188 -27.62 2.52 7.80
CA GLY A 188 -27.70 2.95 9.19
C GLY A 188 -26.67 2.24 10.08
N THR A 189 -25.44 2.04 9.59
CA THR A 189 -24.42 1.28 10.30
C THR A 189 -23.72 2.15 11.34
N PRO A 190 -23.73 1.78 12.62
CA PRO A 190 -23.03 2.53 13.67
C PRO A 190 -21.52 2.57 13.44
N ALA A 191 -20.90 3.73 13.64
CA ALA A 191 -19.48 3.93 13.46
C ALA A 191 -18.93 5.00 14.42
N THR A 192 -17.62 4.94 14.70
CA THR A 192 -16.91 5.90 15.54
C THR A 192 -16.05 6.81 14.68
N LEU A 193 -16.13 8.12 14.87
CA LEU A 193 -15.30 9.07 14.15
C LEU A 193 -13.82 8.92 14.57
N VAL A 194 -12.91 9.07 13.62
CA VAL A 194 -11.46 9.02 13.82
C VAL A 194 -10.86 10.35 13.39
N GLY A 195 -10.45 11.15 14.36
CA GLY A 195 -10.02 12.53 14.13
C GLY A 195 -11.16 13.46 13.73
N ASN A 196 -10.79 14.70 13.39
CA ASN A 196 -11.71 15.74 12.92
C ASN A 196 -11.94 15.63 11.39
N ALA A 197 -12.84 16.46 10.87
CA ALA A 197 -12.99 16.62 9.42
C ALA A 197 -11.65 16.95 8.76
N HIS A 198 -11.38 16.37 7.58
CA HIS A 198 -10.13 16.45 6.84
C HIS A 198 -8.89 15.83 7.52
N ALA A 199 -8.96 15.38 8.77
CA ALA A 199 -7.79 14.87 9.51
C ALA A 199 -7.07 13.74 8.76
N TYR A 200 -7.81 12.87 8.06
CA TYR A 200 -7.22 11.77 7.32
C TYR A 200 -6.21 12.20 6.26
N VAL A 201 -6.54 13.21 5.45
CA VAL A 201 -5.67 13.69 4.35
C VAL A 201 -4.66 14.74 4.79
N ASN A 202 -4.94 15.45 5.90
CA ASN A 202 -4.10 16.54 6.39
C ASN A 202 -3.01 16.07 7.39
N ARG A 203 -3.05 14.81 7.82
CA ARG A 203 -2.04 14.23 8.71
C ARG A 203 -0.72 13.97 7.94
N PRO A 204 0.46 14.15 8.53
CA PRO A 204 1.73 13.76 7.93
C PRO A 204 1.76 12.30 7.49
N GLY A 205 1.22 11.40 8.31
CA GLY A 205 1.15 9.96 8.04
C GLY A 205 0.38 9.57 6.77
N PHE A 206 -0.45 10.46 6.19
CA PHE A 206 -1.09 10.21 4.89
C PHE A 206 -0.04 9.99 3.78
N TRP A 207 0.97 10.86 3.72
CA TRP A 207 2.05 10.74 2.77
C TRP A 207 3.07 9.66 3.14
N HIS A 208 3.30 9.43 4.44
CA HIS A 208 4.16 8.35 4.92
C HIS A 208 3.60 6.98 4.53
N GLY A 209 2.30 6.74 4.73
CA GLY A 209 1.59 5.53 4.31
C GLY A 209 1.55 5.42 2.79
N GLY A 210 1.23 6.53 2.09
CA GLY A 210 1.23 6.59 0.63
C GLY A 210 2.57 6.18 0.01
N ALA A 211 3.69 6.63 0.57
CA ALA A 211 5.02 6.20 0.15
C ALA A 211 5.30 4.72 0.47
N GLY A 212 4.77 4.21 1.58
CA GLY A 212 4.91 2.81 1.98
C GLY A 212 4.33 1.81 0.97
N ILE A 213 3.28 2.20 0.23
CA ILE A 213 2.72 1.39 -0.86
C ILE A 213 3.76 1.14 -1.96
N ALA A 214 4.62 2.12 -2.26
CA ALA A 214 5.70 1.93 -3.22
C ALA A 214 6.68 0.84 -2.79
N ALA A 215 6.92 0.67 -1.48
CA ALA A 215 7.74 -0.43 -0.99
C ALA A 215 7.11 -1.82 -1.27
N CYS A 216 5.77 -1.92 -1.25
CA CYS A 216 5.08 -3.14 -1.67
C CYS A 216 5.33 -3.44 -3.16
N TRP A 217 5.19 -2.45 -4.03
CA TRP A 217 5.47 -2.61 -5.47
C TRP A 217 6.93 -2.98 -5.73
N TYR A 218 7.85 -2.35 -4.99
CA TYR A 218 9.28 -2.64 -5.07
C TYR A 218 9.58 -4.10 -4.69
N GLY A 219 9.04 -4.61 -3.57
CA GLY A 219 9.25 -5.97 -3.11
C GLY A 219 8.80 -7.02 -4.13
N ALA A 220 7.62 -6.84 -4.73
CA ALA A 220 7.12 -7.71 -5.81
C ALA A 220 8.01 -7.62 -7.05
N SER A 221 8.41 -6.40 -7.45
CA SER A 221 9.29 -6.18 -8.60
C SER A 221 10.66 -6.83 -8.41
N ALA A 222 11.24 -6.71 -7.22
CA ALA A 222 12.49 -7.38 -6.88
C ALA A 222 12.36 -8.90 -6.98
N ARG A 223 11.24 -9.48 -6.51
CA ARG A 223 10.98 -10.92 -6.63
C ARG A 223 10.83 -11.36 -8.09
N ILE A 224 10.19 -10.55 -8.94
CA ILE A 224 10.11 -10.81 -10.38
C ILE A 224 11.52 -10.79 -11.00
N GLY A 225 12.35 -9.81 -10.63
CA GLY A 225 13.74 -9.70 -11.07
C GLY A 225 14.61 -10.92 -10.67
N GLU A 226 14.37 -11.47 -9.46
CA GLU A 226 15.07 -12.68 -9.01
C GLU A 226 14.82 -13.89 -9.93
N VAL A 227 13.63 -14.03 -10.49
CA VAL A 227 13.32 -15.10 -11.45
C VAL A 227 14.21 -15.00 -12.70
N LEU A 228 14.46 -13.78 -13.20
CA LEU A 228 15.39 -13.56 -14.30
C LEU A 228 16.84 -13.86 -13.87
N ARG A 229 17.25 -13.40 -12.68
CA ARG A 229 18.59 -13.64 -12.16
C ARG A 229 18.88 -15.13 -12.00
N ASP A 230 17.93 -15.88 -11.49
CA ASP A 230 18.07 -17.35 -11.34
C ASP A 230 18.14 -18.06 -12.68
N ALA A 231 17.36 -17.61 -13.67
CA ALA A 231 17.44 -18.13 -15.03
C ALA A 231 18.81 -17.82 -15.68
N CYS A 232 19.37 -16.65 -15.46
CA CYS A 232 20.72 -16.30 -15.94
C CYS A 232 21.82 -17.13 -15.27
N ARG A 233 21.67 -17.50 -14.00
CA ARG A 233 22.60 -18.41 -13.32
C ARG A 233 22.61 -19.80 -13.92
N GLN A 234 21.48 -20.28 -14.39
CA GLN A 234 21.37 -21.59 -15.05
C GLN A 234 21.90 -21.55 -16.48
N HIS A 235 21.54 -20.50 -17.22
CA HIS A 235 21.98 -20.29 -18.60
C HIS A 235 21.98 -18.81 -18.94
N ALA A 236 23.18 -18.24 -19.06
CA ALA A 236 23.39 -16.86 -19.46
C ALA A 236 23.69 -16.75 -20.96
N ASP A 237 23.08 -15.75 -21.60
CA ASP A 237 23.42 -15.30 -22.94
C ASP A 237 23.45 -13.75 -22.96
N PRO A 238 24.07 -13.11 -23.97
CA PRO A 238 24.21 -11.67 -23.99
C PRO A 238 22.89 -10.89 -23.90
N HIS A 239 21.79 -11.40 -24.46
CA HIS A 239 20.49 -10.74 -24.46
C HIS A 239 19.84 -10.82 -23.07
N ARG A 240 19.89 -11.99 -22.42
CA ARG A 240 19.42 -12.14 -21.03
C ARG A 240 20.20 -11.26 -20.07
N LEU A 241 21.54 -11.20 -20.23
CA LEU A 241 22.40 -10.36 -19.40
C LEU A 241 22.09 -8.87 -19.60
N ALA A 242 21.80 -8.42 -20.83
CA ALA A 242 21.36 -7.05 -21.09
C ALA A 242 20.06 -6.73 -20.36
N HIS A 243 19.06 -7.63 -20.39
CA HIS A 243 17.83 -7.46 -19.65
C HIS A 243 18.04 -7.51 -18.13
N LEU A 244 18.92 -8.37 -17.61
CA LEU A 244 19.25 -8.42 -16.20
C LEU A 244 19.90 -7.09 -15.74
N GLY A 245 20.83 -6.53 -16.54
CA GLY A 245 21.42 -5.21 -16.26
C GLY A 245 20.39 -4.09 -16.22
N ALA A 246 19.38 -4.11 -17.13
CA ALA A 246 18.29 -3.14 -17.13
C ALA A 246 17.41 -3.28 -15.88
N VAL A 247 17.11 -4.51 -15.44
CA VAL A 247 16.38 -4.77 -14.18
C VAL A 247 17.16 -4.28 -12.98
N ASP A 248 18.48 -4.51 -12.93
CA ASP A 248 19.34 -4.04 -11.85
C ASP A 248 19.33 -2.50 -11.75
N CYS A 249 19.49 -1.79 -12.87
CA CYS A 249 19.44 -0.33 -12.90
C CYS A 249 18.11 0.20 -12.37
N ALA A 250 16.98 -0.38 -12.80
CA ALA A 250 15.65 0.03 -12.37
C ALA A 250 15.45 -0.19 -10.86
N LEU A 251 15.78 -1.38 -10.36
CA LEU A 251 15.63 -1.70 -8.94
C LEU A 251 16.60 -0.92 -8.05
N ALA A 252 17.86 -0.73 -8.47
CA ALA A 252 18.84 0.03 -7.71
C ALA A 252 18.43 1.51 -7.58
N GLY A 253 17.95 2.12 -8.67
CA GLY A 253 17.40 3.48 -8.67
C GLY A 253 16.20 3.62 -7.73
N ALA A 254 15.22 2.74 -7.87
CA ALA A 254 14.03 2.73 -7.00
C ALA A 254 14.39 2.54 -5.51
N ALA A 255 15.31 1.62 -5.20
CA ALA A 255 15.77 1.39 -3.83
C ALA A 255 16.50 2.62 -3.25
N SER A 256 17.22 3.38 -4.07
CA SER A 256 17.91 4.60 -3.62
C SER A 256 16.91 5.68 -3.23
N VAL A 257 15.89 5.91 -4.06
CA VAL A 257 14.83 6.88 -3.76
C VAL A 257 14.02 6.47 -2.53
N LEU A 258 13.68 5.18 -2.38
CA LEU A 258 12.98 4.70 -1.17
C LEU A 258 13.80 4.93 0.09
N ARG A 259 15.11 4.66 0.08
CA ARG A 259 16.00 4.89 1.25
C ARG A 259 16.09 6.37 1.60
N GLU A 260 16.25 7.24 0.61
CA GLU A 260 16.29 8.68 0.79
C GLU A 260 14.96 9.20 1.36
N THR A 261 13.83 8.82 0.77
CA THR A 261 12.50 9.23 1.23
C THR A 261 12.24 8.76 2.66
N ALA A 262 12.62 7.53 3.02
CA ALA A 262 12.47 7.03 4.39
C ALA A 262 13.31 7.82 5.39
N ALA A 263 14.55 8.16 5.05
CA ALA A 263 15.42 8.97 5.89
C ALA A 263 14.88 10.39 6.05
N HIS A 264 14.32 10.97 4.98
CA HIS A 264 13.69 12.29 5.01
C HIS A 264 12.46 12.31 5.93
N ILE A 265 11.58 11.29 5.83
CA ILE A 265 10.41 11.14 6.72
C ILE A 265 10.85 11.05 8.18
N ASP A 266 11.86 10.22 8.49
CA ASP A 266 12.34 10.04 9.86
C ASP A 266 13.00 11.30 10.43
N ALA A 267 13.63 12.12 9.58
CA ALA A 267 14.19 13.41 9.96
C ALA A 267 13.12 14.50 10.15
N HIS A 268 11.96 14.37 9.49
CA HIS A 268 10.89 15.37 9.47
C HIS A 268 9.50 14.74 9.73
N PRO A 269 9.29 14.05 10.86
CA PRO A 269 8.12 13.19 11.09
C PRO A 269 6.77 13.94 11.11
N HIS A 270 6.81 15.25 11.29
CA HIS A 270 5.61 16.11 11.32
C HIS A 270 5.40 16.92 10.03
N ALA A 271 6.31 16.80 9.05
CA ALA A 271 6.19 17.51 7.78
C ALA A 271 5.23 16.82 6.81
N ILE A 272 4.61 17.59 5.96
CA ILE A 272 3.85 17.11 4.80
C ILE A 272 4.85 16.82 3.68
N VAL A 273 5.26 15.57 3.53
CA VAL A 273 6.29 15.12 2.58
C VAL A 273 5.69 14.68 1.24
N GLN A 274 4.76 15.47 0.72
CA GLN A 274 4.01 15.15 -0.50
C GLN A 274 4.94 14.93 -1.71
N ARG A 275 5.89 15.83 -1.92
CA ARG A 275 6.82 15.78 -3.06
C ARG A 275 7.66 14.51 -3.03
N GLU A 276 8.27 14.19 -1.90
CA GLU A 276 9.14 13.01 -1.72
C GLU A 276 8.33 11.72 -1.88
N ALA A 277 7.13 11.69 -1.31
CA ALA A 277 6.22 10.54 -1.41
C ALA A 277 5.76 10.31 -2.86
N LEU A 278 5.34 11.36 -3.59
CA LEU A 278 4.95 11.25 -4.99
C LEU A 278 6.13 10.81 -5.86
N ARG A 279 7.32 11.40 -5.66
CA ARG A 279 8.54 11.01 -6.38
C ARG A 279 8.87 9.54 -6.15
N ALA A 280 8.85 9.06 -4.91
CA ALA A 280 9.12 7.67 -4.60
C ALA A 280 8.11 6.72 -5.28
N ARG A 281 6.82 7.05 -5.23
CA ARG A 281 5.76 6.26 -5.87
C ARG A 281 5.96 6.16 -7.38
N LEU A 282 6.17 7.28 -8.04
CA LEU A 282 6.30 7.35 -9.50
C LEU A 282 7.57 6.64 -10.00
N VAL A 283 8.70 6.82 -9.32
CA VAL A 283 9.95 6.11 -9.66
C VAL A 283 9.80 4.61 -9.49
N VAL A 284 9.15 4.15 -8.42
CA VAL A 284 8.94 2.71 -8.20
C VAL A 284 7.91 2.13 -9.18
N GLU A 285 6.87 2.87 -9.56
CA GLU A 285 5.91 2.48 -10.60
C GLU A 285 6.61 2.25 -11.94
N ASP A 286 7.47 3.19 -12.36
CA ASP A 286 8.24 3.06 -13.60
C ASP A 286 9.21 1.87 -13.54
N ALA A 287 9.92 1.72 -12.42
CA ALA A 287 10.80 0.58 -12.18
C ALA A 287 10.04 -0.76 -12.24
N ALA A 288 8.87 -0.87 -11.63
CA ALA A 288 8.03 -2.06 -11.68
C ALA A 288 7.63 -2.42 -13.12
N THR A 289 7.21 -1.41 -13.89
CA THR A 289 6.87 -1.56 -15.32
C THR A 289 8.09 -2.02 -16.14
N ALA A 290 9.25 -1.43 -15.91
CA ALA A 290 10.50 -1.81 -16.56
C ALA A 290 10.90 -3.26 -16.22
N VAL A 291 10.84 -3.64 -14.94
CA VAL A 291 11.18 -5.00 -14.46
C VAL A 291 10.27 -6.04 -15.11
N MET A 292 8.96 -5.84 -15.11
CA MET A 292 8.00 -6.75 -15.76
C MET A 292 8.32 -6.92 -17.26
N ARG A 293 8.53 -5.80 -17.96
CA ARG A 293 8.85 -5.79 -19.40
C ARG A 293 10.15 -6.52 -19.71
N HIS A 294 11.24 -6.22 -18.97
CA HIS A 294 12.54 -6.81 -19.25
C HIS A 294 12.58 -8.30 -18.88
N THR A 295 11.97 -8.69 -17.76
CA THR A 295 11.92 -10.09 -17.34
C THR A 295 11.14 -10.96 -18.33
N THR A 296 9.98 -10.50 -18.79
CA THR A 296 9.19 -11.28 -19.77
C THR A 296 9.86 -11.37 -21.15
N ARG A 297 10.52 -10.31 -21.61
CA ARG A 297 11.27 -10.34 -22.87
C ARG A 297 12.46 -11.29 -22.81
N ALA A 298 13.15 -11.37 -21.66
CA ALA A 298 14.30 -12.24 -21.47
C ALA A 298 13.91 -13.71 -21.37
N LEU A 299 12.77 -14.03 -20.72
CA LEU A 299 12.38 -15.39 -20.38
C LEU A 299 11.31 -15.98 -21.33
N GLY A 300 10.64 -15.13 -22.12
CA GLY A 300 9.53 -15.53 -22.98
C GLY A 300 8.31 -16.02 -22.18
N ALA A 301 7.44 -16.77 -22.85
CA ALA A 301 6.18 -17.26 -22.28
C ALA A 301 6.34 -18.39 -21.25
N GLY A 302 7.47 -19.07 -21.22
CA GLY A 302 7.67 -20.27 -20.39
C GLY A 302 7.29 -20.10 -18.93
N PRO A 303 7.87 -19.14 -18.18
CA PRO A 303 7.53 -18.92 -16.78
C PRO A 303 6.08 -18.45 -16.56
N LEU A 304 5.52 -17.67 -17.49
CA LEU A 304 4.12 -17.25 -17.43
C LEU A 304 3.14 -18.43 -17.50
N CYS A 305 3.51 -19.50 -18.20
CA CYS A 305 2.65 -20.68 -18.38
C CYS A 305 2.93 -21.82 -17.39
N ARG A 306 4.12 -21.85 -16.75
CA ARG A 306 4.58 -23.02 -15.97
C ARG A 306 5.01 -22.71 -14.55
N ASN A 307 5.09 -21.45 -14.17
CA ASN A 307 5.40 -21.01 -12.81
C ASN A 307 4.21 -20.16 -12.29
N GLY A 308 3.29 -20.82 -11.58
CA GLY A 308 2.05 -20.17 -11.12
C GLY A 308 2.28 -18.97 -10.20
N ARG A 309 3.33 -19.00 -9.37
CA ARG A 309 3.68 -17.84 -8.52
C ARG A 309 4.16 -16.64 -9.34
N PHE A 310 5.02 -16.89 -10.33
CA PHE A 310 5.47 -15.83 -11.24
C PHE A 310 4.32 -15.30 -12.09
N ALA A 311 3.51 -16.18 -12.67
CA ALA A 311 2.36 -15.80 -13.49
C ALA A 311 1.36 -14.95 -12.69
N ARG A 312 1.10 -15.30 -11.43
CA ARG A 312 0.24 -14.52 -10.54
C ARG A 312 0.85 -13.14 -10.26
N ALA A 313 2.12 -13.05 -9.86
CA ALA A 313 2.78 -11.77 -9.60
C ALA A 313 2.73 -10.84 -10.84
N MET A 314 2.87 -11.41 -12.04
CA MET A 314 2.77 -10.70 -13.31
C MET A 314 1.34 -10.23 -13.64
N ALA A 315 0.31 -10.89 -13.13
CA ALA A 315 -1.08 -10.47 -13.24
C ALA A 315 -1.46 -9.45 -12.16
N ASP A 316 -0.99 -9.65 -10.94
CA ASP A 316 -1.35 -8.85 -9.77
C ASP A 316 -0.70 -7.46 -9.78
N LEU A 317 0.60 -7.39 -10.08
CA LEU A 317 1.35 -6.14 -9.98
C LEU A 317 0.80 -5.02 -10.89
N PRO A 318 0.40 -5.27 -12.16
CA PRO A 318 -0.22 -4.25 -13.01
C PRO A 318 -1.51 -3.65 -12.42
N VAL A 319 -2.28 -4.43 -11.67
CA VAL A 319 -3.49 -3.94 -10.98
C VAL A 319 -3.10 -3.13 -9.76
N PHE A 320 -2.17 -3.66 -8.94
CA PHE A 320 -1.79 -3.02 -7.69
C PHE A 320 -1.12 -1.65 -7.89
N ILE A 321 -0.25 -1.50 -8.89
CA ILE A 321 0.38 -0.20 -9.18
C ILE A 321 -0.61 0.88 -9.62
N ARG A 322 -1.86 0.52 -10.00
CA ARG A 322 -2.91 1.50 -10.31
C ARG A 322 -3.50 2.19 -9.06
N GLN A 323 -2.99 1.93 -7.89
CA GLN A 323 -3.14 2.83 -6.74
C GLN A 323 -2.35 4.16 -6.93
N SER A 324 -1.42 4.21 -7.88
CA SER A 324 -0.92 5.45 -8.49
C SER A 324 -1.97 6.00 -9.46
N HIS A 325 -2.11 7.31 -9.51
CA HIS A 325 -2.99 7.99 -10.45
C HIS A 325 -2.24 8.48 -11.71
N ALA A 326 -1.08 7.89 -11.96
CA ALA A 326 -0.26 8.12 -13.15
C ALA A 326 -0.07 9.63 -13.45
N GLU A 327 -0.61 10.13 -14.56
CA GLU A 327 -0.44 11.52 -15.01
C GLU A 327 -0.95 12.55 -13.99
N ARG A 328 -1.96 12.22 -13.17
CA ARG A 328 -2.43 13.12 -12.12
C ARG A 328 -1.40 13.27 -11.01
N ASP A 329 -0.73 12.18 -10.61
CA ASP A 329 0.33 12.20 -9.60
C ASP A 329 1.60 12.89 -10.16
N LEU A 330 1.90 12.72 -11.47
CA LEU A 330 2.97 13.46 -12.16
C LEU A 330 2.68 14.97 -12.19
N ALA A 331 1.45 15.36 -12.53
CA ALA A 331 1.04 16.76 -12.54
C ALA A 331 1.13 17.37 -11.14
N ALA A 332 0.63 16.66 -10.12
CA ALA A 332 0.72 17.10 -8.72
C ALA A 332 2.18 17.26 -8.26
N LEU A 333 3.08 16.34 -8.66
CA LEU A 333 4.51 16.49 -8.40
C LEU A 333 5.08 17.73 -9.10
N GLY A 334 4.71 17.96 -10.37
CA GLY A 334 5.11 19.15 -11.11
C GLY A 334 4.67 20.46 -10.44
N GLU A 335 3.44 20.49 -9.91
CA GLU A 335 2.92 21.65 -9.18
C GLU A 335 3.74 21.97 -7.91
N THR A 336 4.21 20.97 -7.17
CA THR A 336 5.05 21.19 -5.98
C THR A 336 6.38 21.89 -6.34
N LEU A 337 6.95 21.59 -7.50
CA LEU A 337 8.19 22.20 -7.96
C LEU A 337 8.03 23.70 -8.32
N LEU A 338 6.84 24.11 -8.76
CA LEU A 338 6.54 25.51 -9.07
C LEU A 338 6.26 26.35 -7.81
N GLN A 339 5.67 25.74 -6.78
CA GLN A 339 5.34 26.42 -5.54
C GLN A 339 6.59 26.83 -4.73
N GLU A 340 7.66 26.04 -4.77
CA GLU A 340 8.93 26.36 -4.10
C GLU A 340 9.66 27.56 -4.72
N GLY A 341 9.43 27.85 -5.99
CA GLY A 341 10.01 29.01 -6.69
C GLY A 341 9.22 30.31 -6.57
N ALA A 342 7.99 30.27 -6.09
CA ALA A 342 7.09 31.44 -6.09
C ALA A 342 7.42 32.51 -5.04
N GLY A 343 8.34 32.23 -4.10
CA GLY A 343 8.82 33.19 -3.08
C GLY A 343 10.09 33.95 -3.45
N SER A 344 10.76 33.64 -4.56
CA SER A 344 12.00 34.27 -5.01
C SER A 344 11.76 35.00 -6.33
N THR A 345 11.87 36.30 -6.32
CA THR A 345 11.82 37.17 -7.52
C THR A 345 12.98 36.82 -8.45
N HIS A 346 12.63 36.21 -9.59
CA HIS A 346 13.35 36.18 -10.89
C HIS A 346 14.88 36.35 -10.86
N THR A 347 15.62 35.29 -10.55
CA THR A 347 16.88 34.95 -11.24
C THR A 347 16.98 33.44 -11.31
N CYS A 348 17.25 32.88 -12.49
CA CYS A 348 17.67 31.50 -12.66
C CYS A 348 19.09 31.34 -12.09
N GLU A 349 19.25 31.45 -10.78
CA GLU A 349 20.49 31.12 -10.12
C GLU A 349 20.55 29.57 -9.97
N PRO A 350 21.68 28.92 -10.30
CA PRO A 350 21.86 27.48 -10.16
C PRO A 350 21.61 26.94 -8.75
N GLU A 351 21.76 27.82 -7.73
CA GLU A 351 21.55 27.49 -6.32
C GLU A 351 20.08 27.19 -5.95
N ASN A 352 19.12 27.55 -6.81
CA ASN A 352 17.68 27.33 -6.61
C ASN A 352 17.13 26.14 -7.43
N SER A 353 17.99 25.36 -8.07
CA SER A 353 17.51 24.21 -8.82
C SER A 353 17.08 23.06 -7.89
N PRO A 354 15.88 22.46 -8.07
CA PRO A 354 15.46 21.30 -7.29
C PRO A 354 16.23 20.02 -7.69
N TRP A 355 17.14 20.10 -8.67
CA TRP A 355 17.92 18.97 -9.21
C TRP A 355 19.44 19.10 -8.95
N THR A 356 19.84 19.82 -7.89
CA THR A 356 21.23 19.85 -7.46
C THR A 356 21.66 18.52 -6.82
N LEU A 357 22.90 18.05 -7.16
CA LEU A 357 23.54 16.89 -6.54
C LEU A 357 24.21 17.28 -5.22
#